data_2876b3f48d0ad61d9d96e58ce5075ba7
#
_entry.id   2876b3f48d0ad61d9d96e58ce5075ba7
#
_cell.length_a   1.000
_cell.length_b   1.000
_cell.length_c   1.000
_cell.angle_alpha   90.00
_cell.angle_beta   90.00
_cell.angle_gamma   90.00
#
_symmetry.space_group_name_H-M   'P 1'
#
loop_
_entity.id
_entity.type
_entity.pdbx_description
1 polymer ?
#
loop_
_entity_poly.entity_id
_entity_poly.type
_entity_poly.pdbx_seq_one_letter_code
_entity_poly.pdbx_strand_id
1 'polypeptide(L)' 'MQNKRELTAIIERENNGYVSLCPELDIASQGDTIEEARDNLQEALELFFETASENEIKERLHDEVLITRLSVVVR' A
#
# COMPACT_ATOMS: atom_id res chain seq x y z
N MET A 1 23.94 0.02 5.45
CA MET A 1 23.44 -0.17 4.10
C MET A 1 21.92 -0.27 4.13
N GLN A 2 21.25 0.46 3.25
CA GLN A 2 19.80 0.42 3.18
C GLN A 2 19.33 -0.62 2.17
N ASN A 3 18.32 -1.38 2.55
CA ASN A 3 17.69 -2.31 1.65
C ASN A 3 16.43 -1.67 1.09
N LYS A 4 16.20 -1.87 -0.19
CA LYS A 4 14.99 -1.41 -0.83
C LYS A 4 14.10 -2.61 -1.11
N ARG A 5 12.81 -2.42 -0.92
CA ARG A 5 11.83 -3.45 -1.21
C ARG A 5 10.74 -2.83 -2.07
N GLU A 6 10.36 -3.53 -3.11
CA GLU A 6 9.28 -3.10 -3.99
C GLU A 6 7.95 -3.53 -3.39
N LEU A 7 7.08 -2.57 -3.16
CA LEU A 7 5.74 -2.83 -2.64
C LEU A 7 4.73 -2.17 -3.55
N THR A 8 3.51 -2.68 -3.49
CA THR A 8 2.44 -2.20 -4.35
C THR A 8 1.69 -1.05 -3.71
N ALA A 9 1.31 -0.08 -4.52
CA ALA A 9 0.40 0.97 -4.09
C ALA A 9 -0.81 0.94 -5.02
N ILE A 10 -1.98 0.76 -4.44
CA ILE A 10 -3.25 0.83 -5.16
C ILE A 10 -3.91 2.12 -4.74
N ILE A 11 -4.21 2.98 -5.70
CA ILE A 11 -4.76 4.30 -5.39
C ILE A 11 -6.11 4.43 -6.06
N GLU A 12 -7.11 4.83 -5.28
CA GLU A 12 -8.48 4.98 -5.75
C GLU A 12 -9.02 6.34 -5.39
N ARG A 13 -9.89 6.85 -6.26
CA ARG A 13 -10.60 8.06 -5.93
C ARG A 13 -11.71 7.75 -4.95
N GLU A 14 -11.82 8.58 -3.92
CA GLU A 14 -12.87 8.45 -2.92
C GLU A 14 -13.36 9.83 -2.52
N ASN A 15 -14.62 10.12 -2.84
CA ASN A 15 -15.19 11.45 -2.61
C ASN A 15 -14.35 12.52 -3.30
N ASN A 16 -13.82 13.49 -2.55
CA ASN A 16 -13.05 14.59 -3.11
C ASN A 16 -11.55 14.35 -3.03
N GLY A 17 -11.13 13.16 -2.62
CA GLY A 17 -9.72 12.87 -2.47
C GLY A 17 -9.37 11.49 -3.00
N TYR A 18 -8.28 10.95 -2.50
CA TYR A 18 -7.77 9.65 -2.92
C TYR A 18 -7.36 8.84 -1.71
N VAL A 19 -7.58 7.54 -1.78
CA VAL A 19 -7.07 6.61 -0.79
C VAL A 19 -6.03 5.73 -1.45
N SER A 20 -5.06 5.30 -0.65
CA SER A 20 -3.99 4.44 -1.13
C SER A 20 -3.87 3.23 -0.22
N LEU A 21 -3.51 2.10 -0.81
CA LEU A 21 -3.42 0.84 -0.07
C LEU A 21 -2.21 0.06 -0.53
N CYS A 22 -1.47 -0.46 0.44
CA CYS A 22 -0.41 -1.43 0.18
C CYS A 22 -0.94 -2.80 0.59
N PRO A 23 -1.29 -3.65 -0.39
CA PRO A 23 -1.89 -4.94 -0.06
C PRO A 23 -0.93 -5.89 0.64
N GLU A 24 0.37 -5.77 0.38
CA GLU A 24 1.35 -6.66 1.01
C GLU A 24 1.37 -6.52 2.53
N LEU A 25 1.08 -5.33 3.04
CA LEU A 25 1.13 -5.08 4.47
C LEU A 25 -0.21 -4.65 5.05
N ASP A 26 -1.21 -4.47 4.19
CA ASP A 26 -2.53 -4.00 4.59
C ASP A 26 -2.44 -2.67 5.34
N ILE A 27 -1.63 -1.77 4.79
CA ILE A 27 -1.48 -0.42 5.31
C ILE A 27 -2.07 0.55 4.30
N ALA A 28 -2.83 1.50 4.77
CA ALA A 28 -3.51 2.46 3.93
C ALA A 28 -3.20 3.89 4.33
N SER A 29 -3.36 4.80 3.39
CA SER A 29 -3.24 6.21 3.65
C SER A 29 -4.18 6.98 2.72
N GLN A 30 -4.08 8.28 2.68
CA GLN A 30 -4.97 9.10 1.86
C GLN A 30 -4.31 10.44 1.55
N GLY A 31 -4.91 11.18 0.63
CA GLY A 31 -4.45 12.50 0.28
C GLY A 31 -5.48 13.18 -0.62
N ASP A 32 -5.28 14.46 -0.87
CA ASP A 32 -6.16 15.23 -1.74
C ASP A 32 -5.89 14.97 -3.21
N THR A 33 -4.69 14.52 -3.52
CA THR A 33 -4.28 14.21 -4.88
C THR A 33 -3.71 12.79 -4.92
N ILE A 34 -3.57 12.24 -6.13
CA ILE A 34 -2.95 10.93 -6.32
C ILE A 34 -1.52 10.94 -5.75
N GLU A 35 -0.76 11.98 -6.06
CA GLU A 35 0.61 12.10 -5.60
C GLU A 35 0.69 12.16 -4.08
N GLU A 36 -0.20 12.93 -3.48
CA GLU A 36 -0.24 13.07 -2.03
C GLU A 36 -0.58 11.75 -1.35
N ALA A 37 -1.59 11.05 -1.87
CA ALA A 37 -1.98 9.75 -1.31
C ALA A 37 -0.83 8.75 -1.44
N ARG A 38 -0.11 8.79 -2.57
CA ARG A 38 1.03 7.93 -2.79
C ARG A 38 2.17 8.25 -1.82
N ASP A 39 2.50 9.52 -1.69
CA ASP A 39 3.61 9.94 -0.83
C ASP A 39 3.30 9.66 0.64
N ASN A 40 2.05 9.87 1.04
CA ASN A 40 1.64 9.59 2.41
C ASN A 40 1.71 8.09 2.71
N LEU A 41 1.36 7.25 1.73
CA LEU A 41 1.48 5.81 1.89
C LEU A 41 2.94 5.40 2.02
N GLN A 42 3.81 5.96 1.19
CA GLN A 42 5.24 5.67 1.26
C GLN A 42 5.79 6.00 2.64
N GLU A 43 5.42 7.16 3.17
CA GLU A 43 5.85 7.59 4.49
C GLU A 43 5.36 6.63 5.57
N ALA A 44 4.09 6.20 5.48
CA ALA A 44 3.53 5.25 6.43
C ALA A 44 4.26 3.91 6.38
N LEU A 45 4.59 3.45 5.18
CA LEU A 45 5.31 2.19 5.01
C LEU A 45 6.73 2.29 5.56
N GLU A 46 7.41 3.39 5.31
CA GLU A 46 8.76 3.59 5.83
C GLU A 46 8.74 3.62 7.35
N LEU A 47 7.76 4.28 7.92
CA LEU A 47 7.61 4.32 9.38
C LEU A 47 7.36 2.93 9.95
N PHE A 48 6.53 2.14 9.28
CA PHE A 48 6.27 0.78 9.71
C PHE A 48 7.56 -0.03 9.79
N PHE A 49 8.38 0.02 8.74
CA PHE A 49 9.63 -0.74 8.72
C PHE A 49 10.64 -0.23 9.73
N GLU A 50 10.59 1.06 10.06
CA GLU A 50 11.49 1.63 11.07
C GLU A 50 11.15 1.17 12.49
N THR A 51 9.86 0.99 12.77
CA THR A 51 9.41 0.75 14.14
C THR A 51 8.97 -0.67 14.42
N ALA A 52 8.65 -1.45 13.41
CA ALA A 52 8.17 -2.82 13.60
C ALA A 52 9.33 -3.76 13.88
N SER A 53 9.07 -4.76 14.72
CA SER A 53 10.04 -5.82 14.96
C SER A 53 10.08 -6.75 13.75
N GLU A 54 11.13 -7.57 13.68
CA GLU A 54 11.25 -8.56 12.60
C GLU A 54 10.07 -9.52 12.61
N ASN A 55 9.59 -9.89 13.78
CA ASN A 55 8.44 -10.79 13.90
C ASN A 55 7.16 -10.14 13.36
N GLU A 56 6.97 -8.86 13.69
CA GLU A 56 5.83 -8.11 13.19
C GLU A 56 5.83 -8.04 11.66
N ILE A 57 7.00 -7.77 11.11
CA ILE A 57 7.14 -7.70 9.65
C ILE A 57 6.78 -9.03 9.02
N LYS A 58 7.31 -10.13 9.57
CA LYS A 58 7.03 -11.46 9.06
C LYS A 58 5.55 -11.82 9.14
N GLU A 59 4.91 -11.42 10.23
CA GLU A 59 3.49 -11.74 10.42
C GLU A 59 2.59 -10.93 9.49
N ARG A 60 2.96 -9.68 9.24
CA ARG A 60 2.11 -8.79 8.44
C ARG A 60 2.39 -8.86 6.94
N LEU A 61 3.58 -9.25 6.56
CA LEU A 61 3.98 -9.19 5.15
C LEU A 61 3.40 -10.35 4.36
N HIS A 62 2.61 -10.02 3.36
CA HIS A 62 2.09 -10.98 2.39
C HIS A 62 2.96 -10.88 1.15
N ASP A 63 3.93 -11.77 1.04
CA ASP A 63 4.92 -11.70 -0.04
C ASP A 63 4.35 -11.94 -1.42
N GLU A 64 3.29 -12.74 -1.49
CA GLU A 64 2.74 -13.11 -2.78
C GLU A 64 1.38 -12.46 -2.98
N VAL A 65 1.41 -11.30 -3.61
CA VAL A 65 0.19 -10.56 -3.95
C VAL A 65 0.15 -10.40 -5.45
N LEU A 66 -0.92 -10.90 -6.07
CA LEU A 66 -1.10 -10.78 -7.51
C LEU A 66 -2.24 -9.82 -7.78
N ILE A 67 -1.95 -8.80 -8.57
CA ILE A 67 -2.97 -7.84 -8.98
C ILE A 67 -3.25 -8.07 -10.45
N THR A 68 -4.50 -8.38 -10.76
CA THR A 68 -4.89 -8.69 -12.13
C THR A 68 -6.28 -8.14 -12.41
N ARG A 69 -6.68 -8.26 -13.65
CA ARG A 69 -7.99 -7.81 -14.09
C ARG A 69 -8.83 -9.02 -14.48
N LEU A 70 -10.11 -8.91 -14.24
CA LEU A 70 -11.07 -9.96 -14.58
C LEU A 70 -12.12 -9.38 -15.52
N SER A 71 -12.58 -10.21 -16.44
CA SER A 71 -13.72 -9.85 -17.27
C SER A 71 -14.97 -10.47 -16.65
N VAL A 72 -15.94 -9.65 -16.36
CA VAL A 72 -17.17 -10.13 -15.76
C VAL A 72 -18.35 -9.70 -16.61
N VAL A 73 -19.39 -10.51 -16.59
CA VAL A 73 -20.63 -10.17 -17.31
C VAL A 73 -21.49 -9.33 -16.37
N VAL A 74 -21.89 -8.16 -16.86
CA VAL A 74 -22.74 -7.27 -16.07
C VAL A 74 -24.06 -7.09 -16.77
N ARG A 75 -25.08 -6.70 -16.02
CA ARG A 75 -26.43 -6.49 -16.55
C ARG A 75 -26.70 -5.04 -16.77
#